data_23e9f2466f5c1934647cd1880ffc9006
#
_entry.id   23e9f2466f5c1934647cd1880ffc9006
#
_cell.length_a   1.000
_cell.length_b   1.000
_cell.length_c   1.000
_cell.angle_alpha   90.00
_cell.angle_beta   90.00
_cell.angle_gamma   90.00
#
_symmetry.space_group_name_H-M   'P 1'
#
loop_
_entity.id
_entity.type
_entity.pdbx_description
1 polymer ?
#
loop_
_entity_poly.entity_id
_entity_poly.type
_entity_poly.pdbx_seq_one_letter_code
_entity_poly.pdbx_strand_id
1 'polypeptide(L)'
;MSAVLEVAGLVRRFGGIVVADAIDFEVNTGEVVGLIGPNGAGKTTLFNLMTGFVTPDAGAIKFHGRHIEQLPPYRRAQLGIARTWQSPRLFASLSIMDNLLIAARDYPGGSLYRGIFHRAQVAASGAAARRRAQALLERVGLAQRASSMSTRLSHGQQKLVGLARALMNDGTCLLLDEPMAGVEARTLETMKSVIRAEAAAGKAVCVIEHNVGFIRDLCDRAAFMFNGRIIAVDRVDRLLADKQLTSLYFGS
;
A
#
# COMPACT_ATOMS: atom_id res chain seq x y z
N MET A 1 -4.59 -14.52 14.68
CA MET A 1 -4.01 -14.06 13.39
C MET A 1 -2.55 -13.71 13.68
N SER A 2 -1.62 -13.95 12.77
CA SER A 2 -0.21 -13.60 12.98
C SER A 2 0.09 -12.25 12.35
N ALA A 3 0.84 -11.41 13.06
CA ALA A 3 1.26 -10.12 12.53
C ALA A 3 2.27 -10.30 11.39
N VAL A 4 2.01 -9.66 10.27
CA VAL A 4 2.90 -9.62 9.09
C VAL A 4 3.82 -8.42 9.19
N LEU A 5 3.28 -7.27 9.58
CA LEU A 5 4.02 -6.03 9.79
C LEU A 5 3.74 -5.52 11.20
N GLU A 6 4.78 -5.33 11.99
CA GLU A 6 4.72 -4.86 13.37
C GLU A 6 5.55 -3.59 13.53
N VAL A 7 5.03 -2.65 14.28
CA VAL A 7 5.69 -1.40 14.68
C VAL A 7 5.61 -1.31 16.20
N ALA A 8 6.73 -1.15 16.87
CA ALA A 8 6.81 -1.11 18.33
C ALA A 8 7.60 0.11 18.81
N GLY A 9 6.95 0.97 19.61
CA GLY A 9 7.54 2.15 20.24
C GLY A 9 8.17 3.12 19.23
N LEU A 10 7.61 3.25 18.02
CA LEU A 10 8.24 3.98 16.92
C LEU A 10 8.22 5.49 17.17
N VAL A 11 9.41 6.11 17.10
CA VAL A 11 9.58 7.55 17.28
C VAL A 11 10.22 8.17 16.05
N ARG A 12 9.69 9.32 15.62
CA ARG A 12 10.32 10.17 14.60
C ARG A 12 10.06 11.64 14.85
N ARG A 13 11.12 12.44 14.74
CA ARG A 13 11.09 13.91 14.88
C ARG A 13 11.65 14.56 13.62
N PHE A 14 11.08 15.69 13.24
CA PHE A 14 11.63 16.57 12.23
C PHE A 14 11.86 17.95 12.86
N GLY A 15 13.12 18.31 13.08
CA GLY A 15 13.45 19.48 13.90
C GLY A 15 12.86 19.36 15.31
N GLY A 16 12.06 20.33 15.73
CA GLY A 16 11.35 20.31 17.02
C GLY A 16 10.01 19.59 17.04
N ILE A 17 9.52 19.10 15.89
CA ILE A 17 8.17 18.52 15.76
C ILE A 17 8.25 17.00 15.86
N VAL A 18 7.50 16.41 16.80
CA VAL A 18 7.34 14.96 16.93
C VAL A 18 6.20 14.52 15.99
N VAL A 19 6.50 13.73 14.98
CA VAL A 19 5.54 13.25 13.97
C VAL A 19 5.15 11.78 14.14
N ALA A 20 5.95 11.02 14.90
CA ALA A 20 5.63 9.71 15.43
C ALA A 20 6.14 9.67 16.88
N ASP A 21 5.25 9.35 17.82
CA ASP A 21 5.51 9.41 19.26
C ASP A 21 5.09 8.09 19.91
N ALA A 22 6.05 7.21 20.09
CA ALA A 22 5.89 5.88 20.65
C ALA A 22 4.74 5.09 20.00
N ILE A 23 4.73 5.01 18.67
CA ILE A 23 3.66 4.32 17.93
C ILE A 23 3.84 2.81 18.07
N ASP A 24 2.76 2.14 18.52
CA ASP A 24 2.57 0.71 18.42
C ASP A 24 1.46 0.43 17.39
N PHE A 25 1.75 -0.41 16.40
CA PHE A 25 0.82 -0.73 15.32
C PHE A 25 1.15 -2.06 14.67
N GLU A 26 0.12 -2.81 14.27
CA GLU A 26 0.29 -4.08 13.57
C GLU A 26 -0.70 -4.25 12.42
N VAL A 27 -0.29 -5.01 11.41
CA VAL A 27 -1.13 -5.45 10.28
C VAL A 27 -1.03 -6.97 10.19
N ASN A 28 -2.15 -7.65 10.34
CA ASN A 28 -2.21 -9.10 10.42
C ASN A 28 -2.47 -9.76 9.07
N THR A 29 -2.12 -11.05 8.96
CA THR A 29 -2.44 -11.89 7.80
C THR A 29 -3.94 -11.90 7.54
N GLY A 30 -4.33 -11.62 6.29
CA GLY A 30 -5.74 -11.70 5.87
C GLY A 30 -6.62 -10.56 6.35
N GLU A 31 -6.04 -9.51 6.92
CA GLU A 31 -6.73 -8.37 7.50
C GLU A 31 -6.63 -7.13 6.61
N VAL A 32 -7.70 -6.34 6.58
CA VAL A 32 -7.69 -4.97 6.08
C VAL A 32 -7.84 -4.02 7.26
N VAL A 33 -6.76 -3.30 7.61
CA VAL A 33 -6.77 -2.29 8.67
C VAL A 33 -6.76 -0.88 8.11
N GLY A 34 -7.68 -0.03 8.58
CA GLY A 34 -7.71 1.39 8.25
C GLY A 34 -6.77 2.19 9.17
N LEU A 35 -6.06 3.17 8.61
CA LEU A 35 -5.35 4.18 9.40
C LEU A 35 -6.04 5.53 9.16
N ILE A 36 -6.80 5.97 10.15
CA ILE A 36 -7.64 7.18 10.09
C ILE A 36 -7.13 8.25 11.05
N GLY A 37 -7.55 9.48 10.84
CA GLY A 37 -7.18 10.63 11.68
C GLY A 37 -7.13 11.91 10.86
N PRO A 38 -7.06 13.10 11.51
CA PRO A 38 -7.05 14.39 10.83
C PRO A 38 -5.80 14.57 9.95
N ASN A 39 -5.83 15.62 9.12
CA ASN A 39 -4.64 16.02 8.36
C ASN A 39 -3.52 16.44 9.32
N GLY A 40 -2.28 16.06 8.99
CA GLY A 40 -1.15 16.32 9.88
C GLY A 40 -0.98 15.35 11.05
N ALA A 41 -1.88 14.36 11.25
CA ALA A 41 -1.75 13.38 12.32
C ALA A 41 -0.50 12.49 12.25
N GLY A 42 0.19 12.42 11.10
CA GLY A 42 1.40 11.62 10.91
C GLY A 42 1.21 10.34 10.08
N LYS A 43 0.01 10.07 9.53
CA LYS A 43 -0.33 8.84 8.79
C LYS A 43 0.64 8.53 7.64
N THR A 44 0.87 9.48 6.74
CA THR A 44 1.81 9.32 5.62
C THR A 44 3.25 9.15 6.11
N THR A 45 3.62 9.80 7.24
CA THR A 45 4.93 9.61 7.87
C THR A 45 5.07 8.19 8.40
N LEU A 46 4.05 7.61 9.03
CA LEU A 46 4.06 6.22 9.46
C LEU A 46 4.23 5.27 8.27
N PHE A 47 3.55 5.51 7.14
CA PHE A 47 3.79 4.74 5.90
C PHE A 47 5.21 4.89 5.38
N ASN A 48 5.78 6.10 5.43
CA ASN A 48 7.18 6.35 5.03
C ASN A 48 8.17 5.60 5.95
N LEU A 49 7.89 5.55 7.25
CA LEU A 49 8.68 4.77 8.22
C LEU A 49 8.58 3.27 7.94
N MET A 50 7.37 2.72 7.77
CA MET A 50 7.15 1.31 7.44
C MET A 50 7.77 0.88 6.12
N THR A 51 7.83 1.78 5.14
CA THR A 51 8.40 1.49 3.81
C THR A 51 9.86 1.89 3.64
N GLY A 52 10.50 2.51 4.66
CA GLY A 52 11.93 2.85 4.67
C GLY A 52 12.30 4.13 3.93
N PHE A 53 11.33 4.96 3.51
CA PHE A 53 11.59 6.29 2.98
C PHE A 53 12.01 7.29 4.06
N VAL A 54 11.69 6.98 5.31
CA VAL A 54 12.13 7.70 6.51
C VAL A 54 12.66 6.66 7.50
N THR A 55 13.80 6.93 8.11
CA THR A 55 14.37 6.11 9.18
C THR A 55 13.81 6.57 10.52
N PRO A 56 13.38 5.68 11.42
CA PRO A 56 12.95 6.07 12.75
C PRO A 56 14.12 6.54 13.61
N ASP A 57 13.85 7.40 14.60
CA ASP A 57 14.83 7.82 15.60
C ASP A 57 14.94 6.79 16.74
N ALA A 58 13.82 6.08 17.04
CA ALA A 58 13.76 4.99 18.01
C ALA A 58 12.60 4.04 17.68
N GLY A 59 12.57 2.89 18.36
CA GLY A 59 11.58 1.84 18.15
C GLY A 59 12.01 0.82 17.12
N ALA A 60 11.13 -0.12 16.82
CA ALA A 60 11.39 -1.24 15.93
C ALA A 60 10.30 -1.40 14.89
N ILE A 61 10.67 -1.88 13.70
CA ILE A 61 9.75 -2.31 12.65
C ILE A 61 10.10 -3.73 12.27
N LYS A 62 9.15 -4.65 12.41
CA LYS A 62 9.35 -6.05 12.03
C LYS A 62 8.44 -6.43 10.88
N PHE A 63 8.98 -7.21 9.96
CA PHE A 63 8.24 -7.84 8.87
C PHE A 63 8.44 -9.35 8.94
N HIS A 64 7.36 -10.10 9.15
CA HIS A 64 7.41 -11.53 9.49
C HIS A 64 8.39 -11.83 10.63
N GLY A 65 8.35 -11.04 11.70
CA GLY A 65 9.22 -11.15 12.87
C GLY A 65 10.67 -10.69 12.67
N ARG A 66 11.08 -10.33 11.45
CA ARG A 66 12.42 -9.84 11.13
C ARG A 66 12.49 -8.32 11.23
N HIS A 67 13.47 -7.80 11.91
CA HIS A 67 13.79 -6.37 11.97
C HIS A 67 14.16 -5.80 10.60
N ILE A 68 13.50 -4.70 10.22
CA ILE A 68 13.66 -4.05 8.91
C ILE A 68 13.90 -2.55 8.99
N GLU A 69 13.93 -1.94 10.18
CA GLU A 69 14.02 -0.48 10.38
C GLU A 69 15.26 0.14 9.72
N GLN A 70 16.34 -0.62 9.56
CA GLN A 70 17.57 -0.17 8.89
C GLN A 70 17.62 -0.50 7.39
N LEU A 71 16.64 -1.25 6.86
CA LEU A 71 16.64 -1.63 5.46
C LEU A 71 16.12 -0.48 4.58
N PRO A 72 16.79 -0.19 3.44
CA PRO A 72 16.32 0.81 2.49
C PRO A 72 15.03 0.36 1.79
N PRO A 73 14.26 1.29 1.18
CA PRO A 73 12.94 1.02 0.59
C PRO A 73 12.94 -0.15 -0.40
N TYR A 74 13.94 -0.23 -1.28
CA TYR A 74 14.00 -1.29 -2.28
C TYR A 74 14.17 -2.69 -1.66
N ARG A 75 14.88 -2.80 -0.53
CA ARG A 75 15.02 -4.07 0.19
C ARG A 75 13.72 -4.48 0.85
N ARG A 76 12.98 -3.53 1.46
CA ARG A 76 11.65 -3.82 2.02
C ARG A 76 10.65 -4.22 0.93
N ALA A 77 10.70 -3.59 -0.23
CA ALA A 77 9.92 -4.01 -1.40
C ALA A 77 10.29 -5.43 -1.85
N GLN A 78 11.57 -5.79 -1.90
CA GLN A 78 12.04 -7.14 -2.20
C GLN A 78 11.60 -8.19 -1.17
N LEU A 79 11.42 -7.81 0.10
CA LEU A 79 10.86 -8.69 1.12
C LEU A 79 9.36 -8.94 0.91
N GLY A 80 8.64 -8.05 0.23
CA GLY A 80 7.23 -8.22 -0.08
C GLY A 80 6.31 -7.14 0.52
N ILE A 81 6.85 -5.97 0.87
CA ILE A 81 6.05 -4.79 1.24
C ILE A 81 5.79 -3.98 -0.03
N ALA A 82 4.54 -3.98 -0.49
CA ALA A 82 4.11 -3.16 -1.62
C ALA A 82 3.38 -1.90 -1.13
N ARG A 83 3.53 -0.78 -1.85
CA ARG A 83 2.84 0.47 -1.52
C ARG A 83 2.28 1.13 -2.77
N THR A 84 1.07 1.67 -2.68
CA THR A 84 0.59 2.69 -3.61
C THR A 84 0.94 4.09 -3.08
N TRP A 85 0.84 5.07 -3.95
CA TRP A 85 1.02 6.48 -3.61
C TRP A 85 -0.28 7.22 -3.87
N GLN A 86 -0.52 8.29 -3.15
CA GLN A 86 -1.67 9.17 -3.36
C GLN A 86 -1.83 9.56 -4.84
N SER A 87 -0.73 9.94 -5.50
CA SER A 87 -0.66 10.04 -6.97
C SER A 87 0.00 8.77 -7.53
N PRO A 88 -0.57 8.12 -8.55
CA PRO A 88 -0.11 6.79 -9.01
C PRO A 88 1.31 6.73 -9.57
N ARG A 89 1.94 7.88 -9.87
CA ARG A 89 3.31 7.98 -10.42
C ARG A 89 3.58 6.98 -11.54
N LEU A 90 2.66 6.91 -12.49
CA LEU A 90 2.82 6.08 -13.68
C LEU A 90 3.85 6.71 -14.64
N PHE A 91 4.60 5.86 -15.31
CA PHE A 91 5.51 6.30 -16.35
C PHE A 91 4.71 6.69 -17.59
N ALA A 92 4.67 7.99 -17.88
CA ALA A 92 3.86 8.56 -18.96
C ALA A 92 4.26 8.06 -20.37
N SER A 93 5.54 7.73 -20.54
CA SER A 93 6.12 7.21 -21.80
C SER A 93 5.92 5.71 -22.02
N LEU A 94 5.32 5.01 -21.05
CA LEU A 94 5.13 3.56 -21.13
C LEU A 94 3.65 3.21 -21.30
N SER A 95 3.40 2.06 -21.93
CA SER A 95 2.08 1.44 -21.96
C SER A 95 1.63 1.05 -20.55
N ILE A 96 0.33 0.76 -20.38
CA ILE A 96 -0.21 0.23 -19.12
C ILE A 96 0.48 -1.10 -18.79
N MET A 97 0.62 -2.00 -19.77
CA MET A 97 1.30 -3.28 -19.60
C MET A 97 2.75 -3.08 -19.11
N ASP A 98 3.49 -2.18 -19.74
CA ASP A 98 4.89 -1.95 -19.38
C ASP A 98 5.02 -1.31 -17.98
N ASN A 99 4.09 -0.43 -17.59
CA ASN A 99 4.00 0.09 -16.23
C ASN A 99 3.83 -1.01 -15.17
N LEU A 100 3.16 -2.11 -15.48
CA LEU A 100 3.06 -3.26 -14.59
C LEU A 100 4.34 -4.09 -14.63
N LEU A 101 4.86 -4.38 -15.81
CA LEU A 101 6.03 -5.27 -15.99
C LEU A 101 7.26 -4.77 -15.25
N ILE A 102 7.55 -3.46 -15.26
CA ILE A 102 8.70 -2.89 -14.53
C ILE A 102 8.60 -3.02 -13.01
N ALA A 103 7.40 -3.28 -12.48
CA ALA A 103 7.16 -3.49 -11.05
C ALA A 103 7.20 -4.97 -10.64
N ALA A 104 7.36 -5.89 -11.60
CA ALA A 104 7.48 -7.30 -11.29
C ALA A 104 8.75 -7.58 -10.49
N ARG A 105 8.61 -8.28 -9.34
CA ARG A 105 9.70 -8.54 -8.39
C ARG A 105 10.90 -9.24 -9.03
N ASP A 106 10.64 -10.16 -9.94
CA ASP A 106 11.66 -10.98 -10.61
C ASP A 106 11.86 -10.58 -12.09
N TYR A 107 11.54 -9.32 -12.44
CA TYR A 107 11.70 -8.87 -13.82
C TYR A 107 13.20 -8.86 -14.20
N PRO A 108 13.61 -9.62 -15.24
CA PRO A 108 15.01 -9.90 -15.51
C PRO A 108 15.81 -8.74 -16.09
N GLY A 109 15.19 -7.58 -16.31
CA GLY A 109 15.79 -6.41 -16.93
C GLY A 109 16.91 -5.74 -16.13
N GLY A 110 17.22 -6.18 -14.90
CA GLY A 110 18.20 -5.55 -14.02
C GLY A 110 19.63 -6.07 -14.11
N SER A 111 19.93 -7.13 -14.91
CA SER A 111 21.26 -7.72 -14.98
C SER A 111 21.62 -8.11 -16.42
N LEU A 112 22.55 -7.37 -17.01
CA LEU A 112 23.14 -7.68 -18.33
C LEU A 112 23.73 -9.09 -18.35
N TYR A 113 24.36 -9.55 -17.26
CA TYR A 113 24.90 -10.90 -17.13
C TYR A 113 23.83 -11.97 -17.28
N ARG A 114 22.69 -11.83 -16.60
CA ARG A 114 21.55 -12.78 -16.74
C ARG A 114 20.95 -12.74 -18.14
N GLY A 115 20.89 -11.58 -18.77
CA GLY A 115 20.40 -11.44 -20.15
C GLY A 115 21.24 -12.19 -21.17
N ILE A 116 22.55 -12.27 -20.96
CA ILE A 116 23.50 -12.96 -21.88
C ILE A 116 23.54 -14.46 -21.60
N PHE A 117 23.70 -14.87 -20.35
CA PHE A 117 23.99 -16.26 -19.99
C PHE A 117 22.75 -17.12 -19.62
N HIS A 118 21.59 -16.48 -19.36
CA HIS A 118 20.37 -17.18 -18.94
C HIS A 118 19.13 -16.79 -19.78
N ARG A 119 19.29 -16.67 -21.10
CA ARG A 119 18.24 -16.19 -22.03
C ARG A 119 16.92 -16.94 -21.91
N ALA A 120 16.94 -18.27 -21.78
CA ALA A 120 15.73 -19.07 -21.62
C ALA A 120 14.98 -18.76 -20.30
N GLN A 121 15.73 -18.59 -19.20
CA GLN A 121 15.16 -18.25 -17.89
C GLN A 121 14.61 -16.82 -17.88
N VAL A 122 15.31 -15.89 -18.54
CA VAL A 122 14.86 -14.50 -18.76
C VAL A 122 13.57 -14.47 -19.56
N ALA A 123 13.49 -15.23 -20.65
CA ALA A 123 12.28 -15.32 -21.48
C ALA A 123 11.10 -15.94 -20.70
N ALA A 124 11.35 -17.00 -19.94
CA ALA A 124 10.31 -17.67 -19.13
C ALA A 124 9.78 -16.76 -18.02
N SER A 125 10.66 -16.05 -17.28
CA SER A 125 10.24 -15.09 -16.24
C SER A 125 9.52 -13.89 -16.84
N GLY A 126 9.94 -13.40 -18.00
CA GLY A 126 9.23 -12.33 -18.72
C GLY A 126 7.83 -12.75 -19.16
N ALA A 127 7.66 -13.99 -19.65
CA ALA A 127 6.35 -14.52 -20.00
C ALA A 127 5.45 -14.70 -18.76
N ALA A 128 6.00 -15.16 -17.64
CA ALA A 128 5.25 -15.28 -16.39
C ALA A 128 4.81 -13.90 -15.85
N ALA A 129 5.70 -12.90 -15.85
CA ALA A 129 5.37 -11.53 -15.47
C ALA A 129 4.28 -10.93 -16.36
N ARG A 130 4.32 -11.18 -17.68
CA ARG A 130 3.30 -10.72 -18.62
C ARG A 130 1.94 -11.37 -18.37
N ARG A 131 1.90 -12.69 -18.13
CA ARG A 131 0.63 -13.38 -17.76
C ARG A 131 0.06 -12.82 -16.48
N ARG A 132 0.88 -12.59 -15.45
CA ARG A 132 0.45 -11.99 -14.20
C ARG A 132 -0.08 -10.56 -14.41
N ALA A 133 0.62 -9.74 -15.16
CA ALA A 133 0.18 -8.39 -15.49
C ALA A 133 -1.17 -8.39 -16.21
N GLN A 134 -1.35 -9.31 -17.19
CA GLN A 134 -2.61 -9.47 -17.91
C GLN A 134 -3.75 -9.84 -16.95
N ALA A 135 -3.56 -10.84 -16.08
CA ALA A 135 -4.56 -11.23 -15.08
C ALA A 135 -4.92 -10.09 -14.11
N LEU A 136 -3.94 -9.29 -13.68
CA LEU A 136 -4.20 -8.12 -12.84
C LEU A 136 -5.00 -7.05 -13.61
N LEU A 137 -4.69 -6.82 -14.89
CA LEU A 137 -5.44 -5.88 -15.73
C LEU A 137 -6.90 -6.35 -15.96
N GLU A 138 -7.13 -7.65 -16.07
CA GLU A 138 -8.48 -8.23 -16.13
C GLU A 138 -9.25 -7.96 -14.82
N ARG A 139 -8.63 -8.20 -13.68
CA ARG A 139 -9.23 -7.96 -12.35
C ARG A 139 -9.60 -6.50 -12.12
N VAL A 140 -8.83 -5.55 -12.67
CA VAL A 140 -9.14 -4.11 -12.56
C VAL A 140 -9.96 -3.59 -13.77
N GLY A 141 -10.38 -4.45 -14.69
CA GLY A 141 -11.23 -4.09 -15.84
C GLY A 141 -10.51 -3.26 -16.92
N LEU A 142 -9.19 -3.37 -17.03
CA LEU A 142 -8.37 -2.60 -17.97
C LEU A 142 -7.61 -3.45 -18.99
N ALA A 143 -7.91 -4.74 -19.11
CA ALA A 143 -7.24 -5.68 -20.02
C ALA A 143 -7.21 -5.21 -21.47
N GLN A 144 -8.34 -4.67 -21.99
CA GLN A 144 -8.47 -4.17 -23.36
C GLN A 144 -7.63 -2.91 -23.63
N ARG A 145 -7.11 -2.27 -22.58
CA ARG A 145 -6.29 -1.06 -22.65
C ARG A 145 -4.81 -1.32 -22.38
N ALA A 146 -4.39 -2.58 -22.27
CA ALA A 146 -3.04 -2.97 -21.89
C ALA A 146 -1.94 -2.28 -22.72
N SER A 147 -2.14 -2.12 -24.03
CA SER A 147 -1.22 -1.43 -24.95
C SER A 147 -1.39 0.09 -24.99
N SER A 148 -2.41 0.66 -24.35
CA SER A 148 -2.62 2.10 -24.32
C SER A 148 -1.56 2.78 -23.44
N MET A 149 -1.23 4.03 -23.78
CA MET A 149 -0.38 4.88 -22.93
C MET A 149 -1.11 5.24 -21.63
N SER A 150 -0.38 5.27 -20.53
CA SER A 150 -0.96 5.61 -19.20
C SER A 150 -1.58 7.02 -19.15
N THR A 151 -1.12 7.94 -19.99
CA THR A 151 -1.65 9.31 -20.12
C THR A 151 -3.06 9.38 -20.68
N ARG A 152 -3.57 8.32 -21.32
CA ARG A 152 -4.93 8.25 -21.87
C ARG A 152 -5.97 7.75 -20.88
N LEU A 153 -5.57 7.50 -19.65
CA LEU A 153 -6.44 7.01 -18.59
C LEU A 153 -7.07 8.16 -17.79
N SER A 154 -8.31 7.97 -17.35
CA SER A 154 -8.90 8.82 -16.32
C SER A 154 -8.12 8.68 -15.00
N HIS A 155 -8.27 9.64 -14.09
CA HIS A 155 -7.59 9.59 -12.79
C HIS A 155 -7.90 8.30 -12.02
N GLY A 156 -9.17 7.89 -11.97
CA GLY A 156 -9.57 6.63 -11.34
C GLY A 156 -8.94 5.39 -12.00
N GLN A 157 -8.87 5.37 -13.33
CA GLN A 157 -8.18 4.28 -14.05
C GLN A 157 -6.68 4.25 -13.76
N GLN A 158 -6.03 5.42 -13.64
CA GLN A 158 -4.62 5.50 -13.24
C GLN A 158 -4.41 4.93 -11.84
N LYS A 159 -5.33 5.16 -10.89
CA LYS A 159 -5.28 4.56 -9.55
C LYS A 159 -5.46 3.04 -9.58
N LEU A 160 -6.35 2.51 -10.42
CA LEU A 160 -6.46 1.05 -10.62
C LEU A 160 -5.17 0.45 -11.20
N VAL A 161 -4.53 1.11 -12.17
CA VAL A 161 -3.21 0.69 -12.66
C VAL A 161 -2.15 0.78 -11.57
N GLY A 162 -2.18 1.82 -10.73
CA GLY A 162 -1.30 1.96 -9.56
C GLY A 162 -1.44 0.80 -8.57
N LEU A 163 -2.69 0.39 -8.28
CA LEU A 163 -2.99 -0.79 -7.46
C LEU A 163 -2.48 -2.08 -8.13
N ALA A 164 -2.81 -2.32 -9.40
CA ALA A 164 -2.34 -3.48 -10.15
C ALA A 164 -0.80 -3.54 -10.19
N ARG A 165 -0.13 -2.39 -10.36
CA ARG A 165 1.33 -2.28 -10.32
C ARG A 165 1.90 -2.65 -8.94
N ALA A 166 1.28 -2.22 -7.84
CA ALA A 166 1.69 -2.62 -6.50
C ALA A 166 1.54 -4.14 -6.29
N LEU A 167 0.49 -4.74 -6.86
CA LEU A 167 0.25 -6.19 -6.80
C LEU A 167 1.20 -7.02 -7.65
N MET A 168 1.92 -6.42 -8.62
CA MET A 168 3.01 -7.10 -9.36
C MET A 168 4.16 -7.53 -8.45
N ASN A 169 4.34 -6.87 -7.30
CA ASN A 169 5.38 -7.22 -6.32
C ASN A 169 5.22 -8.64 -5.75
N ASP A 170 4.00 -9.20 -5.74
CA ASP A 170 3.66 -10.51 -5.15
C ASP A 170 4.01 -10.67 -3.66
N GLY A 171 4.05 -9.56 -2.95
CA GLY A 171 4.33 -9.55 -1.52
C GLY A 171 3.11 -9.89 -0.67
N THR A 172 3.36 -10.06 0.63
CA THR A 172 2.35 -10.40 1.63
C THR A 172 1.79 -9.17 2.37
N CYS A 173 2.34 -7.98 2.14
CA CYS A 173 1.87 -6.73 2.74
C CYS A 173 1.60 -5.67 1.67
N LEU A 174 0.42 -5.04 1.75
CA LEU A 174 -0.03 -4.00 0.83
C LEU A 174 -0.42 -2.74 1.61
N LEU A 175 0.27 -1.63 1.36
CA LEU A 175 0.01 -0.33 1.96
C LEU A 175 -0.62 0.59 0.92
N LEU A 176 -1.83 1.07 1.18
CA LEU A 176 -2.62 1.88 0.25
C LEU A 176 -2.78 3.31 0.79
N ASP A 177 -2.26 4.28 0.07
CA ASP A 177 -2.24 5.69 0.47
C ASP A 177 -3.29 6.46 -0.32
N GLU A 178 -4.42 6.80 0.32
CA GLU A 178 -5.58 7.52 -0.21
C GLU A 178 -6.06 6.99 -1.58
N PRO A 179 -6.42 5.71 -1.67
CA PRO A 179 -6.77 5.10 -2.95
C PRO A 179 -8.02 5.69 -3.59
N MET A 180 -8.97 6.23 -2.81
CA MET A 180 -10.26 6.67 -3.36
C MET A 180 -10.31 8.14 -3.78
N ALA A 181 -9.33 8.99 -3.44
CA ALA A 181 -9.40 10.42 -3.74
C ALA A 181 -9.58 10.68 -5.26
N GLY A 182 -10.67 11.36 -5.64
CA GLY A 182 -11.02 11.66 -7.04
C GLY A 182 -11.43 10.46 -7.89
N VAL A 183 -11.95 9.40 -7.29
CA VAL A 183 -12.34 8.15 -7.96
C VAL A 183 -13.87 8.05 -8.04
N GLU A 184 -14.40 7.69 -9.21
CA GLU A 184 -15.82 7.45 -9.44
C GLU A 184 -16.32 6.17 -8.76
N ALA A 185 -17.61 6.11 -8.40
CA ALA A 185 -18.22 5.01 -7.65
C ALA A 185 -17.95 3.62 -8.25
N ARG A 186 -18.06 3.46 -9.56
CA ARG A 186 -17.82 2.17 -10.25
C ARG A 186 -16.36 1.70 -10.09
N THR A 187 -15.42 2.61 -10.23
CA THR A 187 -13.99 2.34 -10.08
C THR A 187 -13.66 1.99 -8.64
N LEU A 188 -14.35 2.66 -7.69
CA LEU A 188 -14.22 2.42 -6.26
C LEU A 188 -14.65 0.99 -5.88
N GLU A 189 -15.78 0.50 -6.39
CA GLU A 189 -16.24 -0.87 -6.13
C GLU A 189 -15.27 -1.92 -6.69
N THR A 190 -14.72 -1.68 -7.89
CA THR A 190 -13.65 -2.53 -8.43
C THR A 190 -12.43 -2.57 -7.51
N MET A 191 -12.01 -1.42 -7.01
CA MET A 191 -10.88 -1.31 -6.09
C MET A 191 -11.12 -2.06 -4.78
N LYS A 192 -12.29 -1.85 -4.14
CA LYS A 192 -12.70 -2.59 -2.93
C LYS A 192 -12.69 -4.10 -3.15
N SER A 193 -13.27 -4.55 -4.27
CA SER A 193 -13.31 -5.98 -4.62
C SER A 193 -11.91 -6.58 -4.74
N VAL A 194 -10.98 -5.89 -5.42
CA VAL A 194 -9.60 -6.33 -5.57
C VAL A 194 -8.89 -6.39 -4.21
N ILE A 195 -9.03 -5.35 -3.38
CA ILE A 195 -8.39 -5.27 -2.05
C ILE A 195 -8.90 -6.40 -1.15
N ARG A 196 -10.23 -6.64 -1.10
CA ARG A 196 -10.81 -7.72 -0.31
C ARG A 196 -10.35 -9.11 -0.79
N ALA A 197 -10.24 -9.30 -2.10
CA ALA A 197 -9.73 -10.55 -2.66
C ALA A 197 -8.27 -10.80 -2.28
N GLU A 198 -7.43 -9.75 -2.23
CA GLU A 198 -6.03 -9.88 -1.78
C GLU A 198 -5.94 -10.20 -0.27
N ALA A 199 -6.77 -9.56 0.56
CA ALA A 199 -6.84 -9.89 1.98
C ALA A 199 -7.35 -11.32 2.20
N ALA A 200 -8.42 -11.74 1.52
CA ALA A 200 -8.94 -13.12 1.57
C ALA A 200 -7.89 -14.16 1.11
N ALA A 201 -6.97 -13.77 0.21
CA ALA A 201 -5.82 -14.59 -0.19
C ALA A 201 -4.67 -14.57 0.84
N GLY A 202 -4.84 -13.93 2.00
CA GLY A 202 -3.89 -13.91 3.11
C GLY A 202 -2.95 -12.71 3.14
N LYS A 203 -3.10 -11.70 2.28
CA LYS A 203 -2.29 -10.48 2.40
C LYS A 203 -2.72 -9.63 3.59
N ALA A 204 -1.74 -9.04 4.26
CA ALA A 204 -1.94 -7.98 5.24
C ALA A 204 -2.11 -6.66 4.49
N VAL A 205 -3.23 -5.97 4.70
CA VAL A 205 -3.52 -4.71 3.99
C VAL A 205 -3.72 -3.58 4.98
N CYS A 206 -3.02 -2.46 4.78
CA CYS A 206 -3.27 -1.23 5.53
C CYS A 206 -3.67 -0.11 4.56
N VAL A 207 -4.73 0.63 4.90
CA VAL A 207 -5.29 1.69 4.05
C VAL A 207 -5.33 2.99 4.83
N ILE A 208 -4.67 4.03 4.32
CA ILE A 208 -4.89 5.41 4.76
C ILE A 208 -6.06 5.97 3.95
N GLU A 209 -7.09 6.45 4.62
CA GLU A 209 -8.22 7.13 3.98
C GLU A 209 -8.88 8.12 4.92
N HIS A 210 -9.52 9.13 4.32
CA HIS A 210 -10.30 10.15 5.02
C HIS A 210 -11.80 9.89 4.92
N ASN A 211 -12.24 9.09 3.94
CA ASN A 211 -13.65 8.76 3.78
C ASN A 211 -14.03 7.61 4.72
N VAL A 212 -14.76 7.98 5.74
CA VAL A 212 -15.23 7.09 6.79
C VAL A 212 -16.12 5.97 6.23
N GLY A 213 -16.96 6.27 5.24
CA GLY A 213 -17.82 5.28 4.59
C GLY A 213 -17.00 4.19 3.91
N PHE A 214 -15.94 4.59 3.18
CA PHE A 214 -15.03 3.64 2.54
C PHE A 214 -14.31 2.75 3.56
N ILE A 215 -13.79 3.34 4.64
CA ILE A 215 -13.12 2.60 5.71
C ILE A 215 -14.08 1.60 6.36
N ARG A 216 -15.31 2.02 6.68
CA ARG A 216 -16.34 1.13 7.25
C ARG A 216 -16.68 -0.03 6.34
N ASP A 217 -16.80 0.24 5.03
CA ASP A 217 -17.15 -0.79 4.05
C ASP A 217 -15.99 -1.76 3.76
N LEU A 218 -14.73 -1.35 3.92
CA LEU A 218 -13.58 -2.12 3.48
C LEU A 218 -12.80 -2.77 4.63
N CYS A 219 -12.64 -2.07 5.77
CA CYS A 219 -11.71 -2.46 6.82
C CYS A 219 -12.37 -3.29 7.92
N ASP A 220 -11.64 -4.27 8.45
CA ASP A 220 -12.07 -5.09 9.58
C ASP A 220 -12.00 -4.31 10.89
N ARG A 221 -10.95 -3.48 11.04
CA ARG A 221 -10.73 -2.53 12.13
C ARG A 221 -10.02 -1.30 11.61
N ALA A 222 -9.94 -0.26 12.45
CA ALA A 222 -9.13 0.90 12.14
C ALA A 222 -8.30 1.35 13.36
N ALA A 223 -7.18 1.99 13.09
CA ALA A 223 -6.38 2.70 14.06
C ALA A 223 -6.60 4.21 13.88
N PHE A 224 -6.98 4.88 14.96
CA PHE A 224 -7.15 6.33 14.98
C PHE A 224 -5.85 7.00 15.41
N MET A 225 -5.28 7.78 14.50
CA MET A 225 -4.02 8.50 14.72
C MET A 225 -4.26 9.99 14.93
N PHE A 226 -3.69 10.54 16.00
CA PHE A 226 -3.78 11.95 16.35
C PHE A 226 -2.45 12.44 16.93
N ASN A 227 -1.94 13.59 16.47
CA ASN A 227 -0.70 14.21 16.94
C ASN A 227 0.48 13.22 17.07
N GLY A 228 0.69 12.38 16.07
CA GLY A 228 1.80 11.43 16.04
C GLY A 228 1.61 10.17 16.88
N ARG A 229 0.44 9.96 17.51
CA ARG A 229 0.13 8.78 18.33
C ARG A 229 -1.07 8.02 17.80
N ILE A 230 -1.08 6.71 17.96
CA ILE A 230 -2.30 5.90 17.82
C ILE A 230 -3.00 5.93 19.17
N ILE A 231 -4.18 6.56 19.20
CA ILE A 231 -4.95 6.76 20.44
C ILE A 231 -6.09 5.78 20.63
N ALA A 232 -6.50 5.08 19.56
CA ALA A 232 -7.50 4.02 19.63
C ALA A 232 -7.33 3.05 18.45
N VAL A 233 -7.62 1.77 18.70
CA VAL A 233 -7.70 0.71 17.68
C VAL A 233 -8.92 -0.14 18.01
N ASP A 234 -9.93 -0.15 17.13
CA ASP A 234 -11.13 -0.97 17.28
C ASP A 234 -11.82 -1.18 15.92
N ARG A 235 -12.93 -1.91 15.91
CA ARG A 235 -13.84 -1.97 14.76
C ARG A 235 -14.29 -0.56 14.38
N VAL A 236 -14.40 -0.34 13.09
CA VAL A 236 -14.69 1.01 12.55
C VAL A 236 -15.96 1.61 13.18
N ASP A 237 -17.04 0.81 13.31
CA ASP A 237 -18.31 1.30 13.87
C ASP A 237 -18.17 1.78 15.33
N ARG A 238 -17.31 1.14 16.13
CA ARG A 238 -17.05 1.55 17.52
C ARG A 238 -16.28 2.85 17.60
N LEU A 239 -15.23 3.00 16.75
CA LEU A 239 -14.46 4.24 16.68
C LEU A 239 -15.34 5.43 16.25
N LEU A 240 -16.29 5.19 15.34
CA LEU A 240 -17.23 6.23 14.90
C LEU A 240 -18.31 6.59 15.91
N ALA A 241 -18.67 5.67 16.79
CA ALA A 241 -19.60 5.92 17.88
C ALA A 241 -18.98 6.72 19.04
N ASP A 242 -17.65 6.78 19.12
CA ASP A 242 -16.93 7.55 20.13
C ASP A 242 -16.96 9.04 19.79
N LYS A 243 -17.69 9.82 20.64
CA LYS A 243 -17.85 11.26 20.45
C LYS A 243 -16.54 12.04 20.59
N GLN A 244 -15.60 11.58 21.42
CA GLN A 244 -14.31 12.24 21.58
C GLN A 244 -13.45 12.07 20.32
N LEU A 245 -13.36 10.85 19.78
CA LEU A 245 -12.64 10.58 18.54
C LEU A 245 -13.27 11.31 17.37
N THR A 246 -14.60 11.35 17.30
CA THR A 246 -15.33 12.05 16.24
C THR A 246 -15.08 13.56 16.30
N SER A 247 -15.05 14.18 17.47
CA SER A 247 -14.72 15.60 17.62
C SER A 247 -13.26 15.91 17.21
N LEU A 248 -12.32 15.04 17.54
CA LEU A 248 -10.92 15.17 17.10
C LEU A 248 -10.76 15.00 15.59
N TYR A 249 -11.62 14.21 14.95
CA TYR A 249 -11.57 13.96 13.51
C TYR A 249 -12.11 15.13 12.69
N PHE A 250 -13.26 15.68 13.08
CA PHE A 250 -13.95 16.72 12.30
C PHE A 250 -13.58 18.16 12.74
N GLY A 251 -12.90 18.33 13.87
CA GLY A 251 -12.63 19.62 14.46
C GLY A 251 -13.94 20.23 14.95
N SER A 252 -14.15 20.31 16.24
CA SER A 252 -15.26 21.08 16.85
C SER A 252 -15.11 22.57 16.60
#